data_1bf3947dc768ae71d5a5a07e9e5ab06e
#
_entry.id   1bf3947dc768ae71d5a5a07e9e5ab06e
#
_cell.length_a   1.000
_cell.length_b   1.000
_cell.length_c   1.000
_cell.angle_alpha   90.00
_cell.angle_beta   90.00
_cell.angle_gamma   90.00
#
_symmetry.space_group_name_H-M   'P 1'
#
loop_
_entity.id
_entity.type
_entity.pdbx_description
1 polymer ?
#
loop_
_entity_poly.entity_id
_entity_poly.type
_entity_poly.pdbx_seq_one_letter_code
_entity_poly.pdbx_strand_id
1 'polypeptide(L)'
;MLFRSLLGAGETIELVARHLRDAGLGKLIIANRTLERAEQLAVQFDAEAILLADVTERLPDADIVISSTGSQFPILGKGAAEDAVKARRWRPMLMIDLAVPRDIEPQVAEIPDIYLYTVDDMREVIEENLRLRASEASKADEIVASGIEVLKDGLLERQSADVVKTYRDSALALQQAELEKALRMLEKGADPEDVLGRLARDLTNKLIHAPTAGLRQLAKEGGKRDVSKMAAMLGLSDFDDERDEGATLQ
;
A
#
# COMPACT_ATOMS: atom_id res chain seq x y z
N MET A 1 -20.25 -29.79 -7.92
CA MET A 1 -19.51 -30.00 -6.65
C MET A 1 -18.20 -30.67 -7.03
N LEU A 2 -17.04 -30.10 -6.68
CA LEU A 2 -15.74 -30.63 -7.10
C LEU A 2 -15.29 -31.71 -6.11
N PHE A 3 -14.82 -32.85 -6.66
CA PHE A 3 -14.24 -33.96 -5.89
C PHE A 3 -12.72 -33.84 -5.86
N ARG A 4 -12.12 -34.09 -4.70
CA ARG A 4 -10.67 -34.01 -4.52
C ARG A 4 -10.15 -35.29 -3.90
N SER A 5 -9.07 -35.80 -4.48
CA SER A 5 -8.35 -36.96 -3.97
C SER A 5 -6.96 -36.54 -3.48
N LEU A 6 -6.69 -36.82 -2.21
CA LEU A 6 -5.38 -36.61 -1.59
C LEU A 6 -4.68 -37.96 -1.45
N LEU A 7 -3.49 -38.06 -2.02
CA LEU A 7 -2.67 -39.30 -2.00
C LEU A 7 -1.54 -39.13 -0.99
N GLY A 8 -1.61 -39.90 0.09
CA GLY A 8 -0.72 -39.82 1.24
C GLY A 8 -1.49 -39.41 2.51
N ALA A 9 -0.86 -39.57 3.67
CA ALA A 9 -1.37 -39.16 4.98
C ALA A 9 -0.21 -38.62 5.85
N GLY A 10 0.69 -37.87 5.24
CA GLY A 10 1.76 -37.14 5.91
C GLY A 10 1.38 -35.70 6.20
N GLU A 11 2.28 -34.94 6.85
CA GLU A 11 2.09 -33.56 7.26
C GLU A 11 1.69 -32.64 6.09
N THR A 12 2.27 -32.83 4.90
CA THR A 12 1.94 -32.04 3.71
C THR A 12 0.49 -32.24 3.31
N ILE A 13 0.01 -33.48 3.26
CA ILE A 13 -1.38 -33.79 2.92
C ILE A 13 -2.35 -33.29 3.98
N GLU A 14 -2.00 -33.37 5.25
CA GLU A 14 -2.80 -32.80 6.34
C GLU A 14 -2.94 -31.27 6.18
N LEU A 15 -1.86 -30.58 5.87
CA LEU A 15 -1.88 -29.13 5.63
C LEU A 15 -2.75 -28.78 4.41
N VAL A 16 -2.63 -29.52 3.32
CA VAL A 16 -3.47 -29.36 2.12
C VAL A 16 -4.95 -29.59 2.45
N ALA A 17 -5.28 -30.67 3.17
CA ALA A 17 -6.65 -30.97 3.58
C ALA A 17 -7.26 -29.83 4.41
N ARG A 18 -6.48 -29.24 5.33
CA ARG A 18 -6.90 -28.12 6.14
C ARG A 18 -7.25 -26.90 5.29
N HIS A 19 -6.36 -26.50 4.38
CA HIS A 19 -6.60 -25.38 3.48
C HIS A 19 -7.78 -25.61 2.53
N LEU A 20 -7.95 -26.82 2.02
CA LEU A 20 -9.09 -27.17 1.19
C LEU A 20 -10.41 -27.08 1.94
N ARG A 21 -10.45 -27.53 3.20
CA ARG A 21 -11.63 -27.42 4.06
C ARG A 21 -11.97 -25.95 4.37
N ASP A 22 -10.96 -25.17 4.76
CA ASP A 22 -11.13 -23.74 5.11
C ASP A 22 -11.64 -22.92 3.91
N ALA A 23 -11.29 -23.34 2.69
CA ALA A 23 -11.82 -22.78 1.44
C ALA A 23 -13.26 -23.25 1.10
N GLY A 24 -13.91 -24.04 1.95
CA GLY A 24 -15.29 -24.50 1.76
C GLY A 24 -15.44 -25.50 0.61
N LEU A 25 -14.39 -26.24 0.30
CA LEU A 25 -14.34 -27.11 -0.85
C LEU A 25 -14.98 -28.49 -0.51
N GLY A 26 -15.84 -28.99 -1.41
CA GLY A 26 -16.72 -30.16 -1.31
C GLY A 26 -16.12 -31.49 -0.84
N LYS A 27 -16.50 -32.60 -1.44
CA LYS A 27 -16.10 -33.94 -1.00
C LYS A 27 -14.59 -34.19 -1.15
N LEU A 28 -13.99 -34.77 -0.13
CA LEU A 28 -12.58 -35.09 -0.03
C LEU A 28 -12.40 -36.61 0.12
N ILE A 29 -11.48 -37.20 -0.63
CA ILE A 29 -11.03 -38.56 -0.48
C ILE A 29 -9.56 -38.55 -0.06
N ILE A 30 -9.22 -39.32 0.95
CA ILE A 30 -7.84 -39.47 1.42
C ILE A 30 -7.42 -40.92 1.21
N ALA A 31 -6.39 -41.11 0.37
CA ALA A 31 -5.84 -42.42 0.06
C ALA A 31 -4.46 -42.57 0.71
N ASN A 32 -4.25 -43.71 1.37
CA ASN A 32 -2.94 -44.04 1.91
C ASN A 32 -2.67 -45.53 1.83
N ARG A 33 -1.39 -45.91 1.85
CA ARG A 33 -0.97 -47.31 1.87
C ARG A 33 -1.50 -48.06 3.10
N THR A 34 -1.59 -47.37 4.22
CA THR A 34 -2.16 -47.87 5.51
C THR A 34 -3.51 -47.23 5.69
N LEU A 35 -4.59 -48.03 5.68
CA LEU A 35 -5.98 -47.52 5.79
C LEU A 35 -6.22 -46.78 7.06
N GLU A 36 -5.72 -47.28 8.19
CA GLU A 36 -5.91 -46.66 9.51
C GLU A 36 -5.36 -45.23 9.56
N ARG A 37 -4.28 -44.93 8.85
CA ARG A 37 -3.76 -43.54 8.75
C ARG A 37 -4.66 -42.66 7.89
N ALA A 38 -5.21 -43.20 6.80
CA ALA A 38 -6.17 -42.46 5.99
C ALA A 38 -7.44 -42.17 6.79
N GLU A 39 -7.96 -43.13 7.56
CA GLU A 39 -9.13 -42.99 8.42
C GLU A 39 -8.92 -41.92 9.52
N GLN A 40 -7.76 -41.95 10.19
CA GLN A 40 -7.43 -40.95 11.21
C GLN A 40 -7.47 -39.52 10.65
N LEU A 41 -6.96 -39.34 9.45
CA LEU A 41 -6.98 -38.04 8.80
C LEU A 41 -8.38 -37.70 8.25
N ALA A 42 -9.08 -38.65 7.68
CA ALA A 42 -10.40 -38.49 7.11
C ALA A 42 -11.45 -38.04 8.16
N VAL A 43 -11.39 -38.58 9.38
CA VAL A 43 -12.27 -38.16 10.49
C VAL A 43 -12.09 -36.67 10.82
N GLN A 44 -10.89 -36.12 10.74
CA GLN A 44 -10.62 -34.73 11.06
C GLN A 44 -11.22 -33.76 10.00
N PHE A 45 -11.36 -34.22 8.76
CA PHE A 45 -11.73 -33.40 7.61
C PHE A 45 -13.08 -33.75 6.98
N ASP A 46 -13.87 -34.64 7.61
CA ASP A 46 -15.13 -35.17 7.06
C ASP A 46 -14.94 -35.75 5.65
N ALA A 47 -13.89 -36.57 5.52
CA ALA A 47 -13.44 -37.14 4.25
C ALA A 47 -13.68 -38.64 4.18
N GLU A 48 -13.67 -39.22 2.99
CA GLU A 48 -13.68 -40.64 2.76
C GLU A 48 -12.25 -41.17 2.78
N ALA A 49 -11.99 -42.27 3.49
CA ALA A 49 -10.70 -42.93 3.52
C ALA A 49 -10.71 -44.14 2.59
N ILE A 50 -9.66 -44.30 1.79
CA ILE A 50 -9.47 -45.45 0.90
C ILE A 50 -8.03 -45.96 0.97
N LEU A 51 -7.82 -47.20 0.53
CA LEU A 51 -6.46 -47.70 0.28
C LEU A 51 -5.86 -47.07 -0.98
N LEU A 52 -4.55 -46.87 -0.95
CA LEU A 52 -3.82 -46.33 -2.11
C LEU A 52 -3.94 -47.24 -3.36
N ALA A 53 -4.14 -48.56 -3.15
CA ALA A 53 -4.36 -49.51 -4.22
C ALA A 53 -5.69 -49.28 -4.99
N ASP A 54 -6.68 -48.71 -4.32
CA ASP A 54 -8.02 -48.45 -4.86
C ASP A 54 -8.11 -47.11 -5.59
N VAL A 55 -7.05 -46.32 -5.55
CA VAL A 55 -7.03 -44.94 -6.14
C VAL A 55 -7.39 -44.95 -7.62
N THR A 56 -6.87 -45.94 -8.39
CA THR A 56 -7.13 -46.02 -9.83
C THR A 56 -8.62 -46.18 -10.14
N GLU A 57 -9.37 -46.92 -9.33
CA GLU A 57 -10.81 -47.12 -9.49
C GLU A 57 -11.61 -45.85 -9.14
N ARG A 58 -11.10 -45.05 -8.21
CA ARG A 58 -11.75 -43.81 -7.74
C ARG A 58 -11.27 -42.58 -8.49
N LEU A 59 -10.22 -42.70 -9.32
CA LEU A 59 -9.65 -41.59 -10.07
C LEU A 59 -10.67 -40.89 -10.99
N PRO A 60 -11.62 -41.60 -11.66
CA PRO A 60 -12.67 -40.95 -12.44
C PRO A 60 -13.58 -40.00 -11.68
N ASP A 61 -13.68 -40.12 -10.36
CA ASP A 61 -14.49 -39.26 -9.53
C ASP A 61 -13.78 -37.93 -9.23
N ALA A 62 -12.44 -37.91 -9.25
CA ALA A 62 -11.65 -36.77 -8.83
C ALA A 62 -11.54 -35.66 -9.89
N ASP A 63 -11.84 -34.45 -9.55
CA ASP A 63 -11.57 -33.27 -10.38
C ASP A 63 -10.16 -32.69 -10.10
N ILE A 64 -9.68 -32.88 -8.86
CA ILE A 64 -8.35 -32.49 -8.43
C ILE A 64 -7.71 -33.65 -7.69
N VAL A 65 -6.48 -33.98 -8.05
CA VAL A 65 -5.65 -34.99 -7.39
C VAL A 65 -4.40 -34.30 -6.85
N ILE A 66 -4.12 -34.48 -5.57
CA ILE A 66 -2.89 -33.93 -4.96
C ILE A 66 -2.15 -35.10 -4.31
N SER A 67 -0.92 -35.35 -4.72
CA SER A 67 -0.08 -36.41 -4.21
C SER A 67 1.11 -35.89 -3.42
N SER A 68 1.39 -36.53 -2.31
CA SER A 68 2.59 -36.35 -1.49
C SER A 68 2.83 -37.61 -0.67
N THR A 69 3.36 -38.63 -1.30
CA THR A 69 3.67 -39.91 -0.63
C THR A 69 5.18 -40.10 -0.46
N GLY A 70 5.57 -41.07 0.31
CA GLY A 70 6.95 -41.52 0.41
C GLY A 70 7.30 -42.68 -0.51
N SER A 71 6.60 -42.84 -1.63
CA SER A 71 6.87 -43.90 -2.57
C SER A 71 8.18 -43.67 -3.33
N GLN A 72 8.92 -44.74 -3.60
CA GLN A 72 10.13 -44.68 -4.42
C GLN A 72 9.81 -44.77 -5.93
N PHE A 73 8.58 -45.13 -6.29
CA PHE A 73 8.12 -45.34 -7.65
C PHE A 73 6.79 -44.58 -7.85
N PRO A 74 6.51 -44.15 -9.09
CA PRO A 74 5.23 -43.54 -9.42
C PRO A 74 4.05 -44.46 -9.06
N ILE A 75 3.01 -43.84 -8.48
CA ILE A 75 1.77 -44.52 -8.08
C ILE A 75 0.73 -44.41 -9.18
N LEU A 76 0.70 -43.27 -9.88
CA LEU A 76 -0.21 -42.99 -10.98
C LEU A 76 0.55 -42.98 -12.31
N GLY A 77 0.32 -43.99 -13.13
CA GLY A 77 0.88 -44.12 -14.48
C GLY A 77 -0.05 -43.54 -15.54
N LYS A 78 0.50 -43.31 -16.74
CA LYS A 78 -0.23 -42.77 -17.90
C LYS A 78 -1.49 -43.59 -18.24
N GLY A 79 -1.42 -44.92 -18.23
CA GLY A 79 -2.56 -45.78 -18.56
C GLY A 79 -3.76 -45.57 -17.63
N ALA A 80 -3.53 -45.55 -16.32
CA ALA A 80 -4.58 -45.30 -15.33
C ALA A 80 -5.22 -43.91 -15.48
N ALA A 81 -4.40 -42.90 -15.76
CA ALA A 81 -4.87 -41.54 -15.99
C ALA A 81 -5.70 -41.38 -17.28
N GLU A 82 -5.27 -42.06 -18.39
CA GLU A 82 -6.04 -42.10 -19.65
C GLU A 82 -7.42 -42.76 -19.45
N ASP A 83 -7.47 -43.87 -18.75
CA ASP A 83 -8.73 -44.61 -18.52
C ASP A 83 -9.67 -43.78 -17.62
N ALA A 84 -9.13 -43.11 -16.64
CA ALA A 84 -9.90 -42.20 -15.81
C ALA A 84 -10.51 -41.04 -16.60
N VAL A 85 -9.74 -40.37 -17.46
CA VAL A 85 -10.24 -39.25 -18.28
C VAL A 85 -11.29 -39.70 -19.27
N LYS A 86 -11.11 -40.88 -19.91
CA LYS A 86 -12.14 -41.50 -20.77
C LYS A 86 -13.44 -41.77 -20.01
N ALA A 87 -13.36 -42.36 -18.82
CA ALA A 87 -14.52 -42.61 -17.96
C ALA A 87 -15.22 -41.32 -17.56
N ARG A 88 -14.50 -40.22 -17.36
CA ARG A 88 -14.98 -38.87 -17.08
C ARG A 88 -15.59 -38.16 -18.28
N ARG A 89 -15.60 -38.75 -19.45
CA ARG A 89 -16.01 -38.13 -20.71
C ARG A 89 -15.20 -36.87 -21.03
N TRP A 90 -13.91 -36.93 -20.87
CA TRP A 90 -12.93 -35.85 -21.12
C TRP A 90 -13.16 -34.58 -20.28
N ARG A 91 -13.76 -34.70 -19.10
CA ARG A 91 -13.82 -33.58 -18.17
C ARG A 91 -12.40 -33.30 -17.64
N PRO A 92 -11.98 -32.03 -17.62
CA PRO A 92 -10.64 -31.68 -17.17
C PRO A 92 -10.33 -32.19 -15.75
N MET A 93 -9.07 -32.58 -15.53
CA MET A 93 -8.54 -33.02 -14.24
C MET A 93 -7.26 -32.26 -13.94
N LEU A 94 -7.18 -31.67 -12.75
CA LEU A 94 -5.96 -31.06 -12.22
C LEU A 94 -5.22 -32.07 -11.36
N MET A 95 -3.95 -32.30 -11.64
CA MET A 95 -3.07 -33.14 -10.83
C MET A 95 -1.90 -32.30 -10.30
N ILE A 96 -1.63 -32.40 -9.00
CA ILE A 96 -0.53 -31.68 -8.34
C ILE A 96 0.33 -32.74 -7.64
N ASP A 97 1.55 -32.90 -8.11
CA ASP A 97 2.53 -33.82 -7.53
C ASP A 97 3.54 -33.06 -6.66
N LEU A 98 3.37 -33.19 -5.35
CA LEU A 98 4.24 -32.58 -4.34
C LEU A 98 5.30 -33.57 -3.82
N ALA A 99 5.32 -34.80 -4.32
CA ALA A 99 6.23 -35.86 -3.87
C ALA A 99 7.64 -35.73 -4.46
N VAL A 100 8.61 -36.10 -3.65
CA VAL A 100 10.02 -36.27 -4.08
C VAL A 100 10.52 -37.60 -3.51
N PRO A 101 10.73 -38.64 -4.38
CA PRO A 101 10.51 -38.70 -5.82
C PRO A 101 9.03 -38.54 -6.25
N ARG A 102 8.79 -38.33 -7.56
CA ARG A 102 7.45 -38.11 -8.11
C ARG A 102 6.53 -39.30 -7.94
N ASP A 103 5.29 -39.04 -7.54
CA ASP A 103 4.23 -40.02 -7.43
C ASP A 103 3.48 -40.26 -8.77
N ILE A 104 3.56 -39.28 -9.68
CA ILE A 104 2.85 -39.28 -10.97
C ILE A 104 3.86 -39.35 -12.11
N GLU A 105 3.64 -40.26 -13.06
CA GLU A 105 4.50 -40.37 -14.25
C GLU A 105 4.48 -39.06 -15.07
N PRO A 106 5.63 -38.53 -15.52
CA PRO A 106 5.69 -37.31 -16.34
C PRO A 106 4.83 -37.36 -17.61
N GLN A 107 4.69 -38.58 -18.21
CA GLN A 107 3.90 -38.81 -19.40
C GLN A 107 2.40 -38.55 -19.21
N VAL A 108 1.91 -38.45 -18.00
CA VAL A 108 0.53 -38.05 -17.68
C VAL A 108 0.23 -36.62 -18.17
N ALA A 109 1.24 -35.74 -18.19
CA ALA A 109 1.10 -34.39 -18.73
C ALA A 109 0.83 -34.33 -20.24
N GLU A 110 1.06 -35.44 -20.97
CA GLU A 110 0.79 -35.52 -22.41
C GLU A 110 -0.69 -35.82 -22.72
N ILE A 111 -1.48 -36.18 -21.71
CA ILE A 111 -2.88 -36.57 -21.90
C ILE A 111 -3.73 -35.28 -22.02
N PRO A 112 -4.53 -35.14 -23.10
CA PRO A 112 -5.48 -34.02 -23.19
C PRO A 112 -6.40 -33.98 -21.97
N ASP A 113 -6.75 -32.77 -21.54
CA ASP A 113 -7.63 -32.50 -20.38
C ASP A 113 -7.04 -32.90 -19.01
N ILE A 114 -5.75 -33.28 -18.93
CA ILE A 114 -5.02 -33.36 -17.66
C ILE A 114 -4.01 -32.22 -17.56
N TYR A 115 -4.08 -31.50 -16.43
CA TYR A 115 -3.14 -30.46 -16.08
C TYR A 115 -2.28 -30.95 -14.92
N LEU A 116 -1.08 -31.39 -15.21
CA LEU A 116 -0.12 -31.89 -14.22
C LEU A 116 0.85 -30.77 -13.82
N TYR A 117 0.87 -30.45 -12.53
CA TYR A 117 1.83 -29.54 -11.92
C TYR A 117 2.68 -30.28 -10.90
N THR A 118 3.94 -29.94 -10.86
CA THR A 118 4.91 -30.47 -9.88
C THR A 118 5.22 -29.41 -8.82
N VAL A 119 6.00 -29.78 -7.81
CA VAL A 119 6.49 -28.83 -6.80
C VAL A 119 7.32 -27.70 -7.41
N ASP A 120 8.03 -27.98 -8.50
CA ASP A 120 8.85 -26.98 -9.19
C ASP A 120 7.96 -25.97 -9.94
N ASP A 121 6.94 -26.46 -10.65
CA ASP A 121 5.95 -25.59 -11.30
C ASP A 121 5.21 -24.69 -10.29
N MET A 122 4.91 -25.23 -9.09
CA MET A 122 4.29 -24.45 -8.01
C MET A 122 5.20 -23.33 -7.51
N ARG A 123 6.51 -23.54 -7.47
CA ARG A 123 7.47 -22.49 -7.12
C ARG A 123 7.44 -21.34 -8.12
N GLU A 124 7.42 -21.64 -9.42
CA GLU A 124 7.34 -20.60 -10.46
C GLU A 124 6.06 -19.76 -10.32
N VAL A 125 4.92 -20.41 -10.11
CA VAL A 125 3.64 -19.73 -9.89
C VAL A 125 3.68 -18.82 -8.63
N ILE A 126 4.28 -19.30 -7.55
CA ILE A 126 4.43 -18.53 -6.31
C ILE A 126 5.35 -17.32 -6.54
N GLU A 127 6.49 -17.50 -7.19
CA GLU A 127 7.44 -16.44 -7.48
C GLU A 127 6.82 -15.36 -8.37
N GLU A 128 6.07 -15.75 -9.40
CA GLU A 128 5.37 -14.80 -10.26
C GLU A 128 4.31 -14.00 -9.49
N ASN A 129 3.51 -14.69 -8.67
CA ASN A 129 2.53 -14.03 -7.81
C ASN A 129 3.17 -13.06 -6.81
N LEU A 130 4.33 -13.41 -6.25
CA LEU A 130 5.08 -12.52 -5.35
C LEU A 130 5.61 -11.29 -6.08
N ARG A 131 6.12 -11.45 -7.32
CA ARG A 131 6.54 -10.33 -8.18
C ARG A 131 5.39 -9.40 -8.51
N LEU A 132 4.22 -9.95 -8.88
CA LEU A 132 3.03 -9.15 -9.15
C LEU A 132 2.58 -8.36 -7.91
N ARG A 133 2.55 -9.00 -6.74
CA ARG A 133 2.22 -8.32 -5.48
C ARG A 133 3.21 -7.23 -5.12
N ALA A 134 4.51 -7.46 -5.31
CA ALA A 134 5.54 -6.45 -5.08
C ALA A 134 5.37 -5.24 -6.00
N SER A 135 5.02 -5.47 -7.28
CA SER A 135 4.73 -4.41 -8.24
C SER A 135 3.51 -3.58 -7.83
N GLU A 136 2.43 -4.22 -7.38
CA GLU A 136 1.24 -3.51 -6.89
C GLU A 136 1.51 -2.75 -5.59
N ALA A 137 2.33 -3.30 -4.70
CA ALA A 137 2.76 -2.59 -3.48
C ALA A 137 3.55 -1.33 -3.81
N SER A 138 4.46 -1.39 -4.81
CA SER A 138 5.20 -0.20 -5.26
C SER A 138 4.28 0.90 -5.81
N LYS A 139 3.25 0.53 -6.58
CA LYS A 139 2.24 1.49 -7.06
C LYS A 139 1.45 2.12 -5.92
N ALA A 140 1.13 1.33 -4.89
CA ALA A 140 0.46 1.84 -3.70
C ALA A 140 1.33 2.85 -2.95
N ASP A 141 2.64 2.58 -2.83
CA ASP A 141 3.60 3.51 -2.22
C ASP A 141 3.68 4.84 -2.98
N GLU A 142 3.66 4.81 -4.32
CA GLU A 142 3.63 6.03 -5.14
C GLU A 142 2.35 6.87 -4.90
N ILE A 143 1.19 6.21 -4.78
CA ILE A 143 -0.07 6.88 -4.48
C ILE A 143 -0.03 7.52 -3.09
N VAL A 144 0.50 6.81 -2.10
CA VAL A 144 0.66 7.32 -0.73
C VAL A 144 1.61 8.51 -0.72
N ALA A 145 2.76 8.41 -1.40
CA ALA A 145 3.73 9.51 -1.48
C ALA A 145 3.12 10.76 -2.13
N SER A 146 2.40 10.59 -3.23
CA SER A 146 1.67 11.69 -3.88
C SER A 146 0.61 12.31 -2.95
N GLY A 147 -0.14 11.49 -2.22
CA GLY A 147 -1.14 11.95 -1.25
C GLY A 147 -0.52 12.75 -0.10
N ILE A 148 0.66 12.35 0.37
CA ILE A 148 1.41 13.09 1.41
C ILE A 148 1.81 14.48 0.92
N GLU A 149 2.28 14.62 -0.32
CA GLU A 149 2.65 15.94 -0.87
C GLU A 149 1.43 16.86 -0.97
N VAL A 150 0.31 16.37 -1.49
CA VAL A 150 -0.94 17.14 -1.54
C VAL A 150 -1.40 17.57 -0.14
N LEU A 151 -1.28 16.70 0.85
CA LEU A 151 -1.63 16.99 2.23
C LEU A 151 -0.72 18.09 2.82
N LYS A 152 0.59 18.00 2.58
CA LYS A 152 1.56 19.00 3.04
C LYS A 152 1.25 20.38 2.46
N ASP A 153 0.99 20.45 1.15
CA ASP A 153 0.64 21.71 0.49
C ASP A 153 -0.65 22.31 1.06
N GLY A 154 -1.68 21.49 1.25
CA GLY A 154 -2.94 21.94 1.85
C GLY A 154 -2.81 22.40 3.31
N LEU A 155 -1.91 21.81 4.09
CA LEU A 155 -1.60 22.25 5.45
C LEU A 155 -0.86 23.61 5.45
N LEU A 156 0.10 23.79 4.56
CA LEU A 156 0.82 25.05 4.39
C LEU A 156 -0.11 26.20 3.96
N GLU A 157 -1.03 25.94 3.04
CA GLU A 157 -2.05 26.91 2.62
C GLU A 157 -2.95 27.35 3.79
N ARG A 158 -3.43 26.41 4.59
CA ARG A 158 -4.24 26.71 5.79
C ARG A 158 -3.47 27.55 6.79
N GLN A 159 -2.23 27.16 7.11
CA GLN A 159 -1.39 27.92 8.03
C GLN A 159 -1.15 29.35 7.53
N SER A 160 -0.92 29.53 6.24
CA SER A 160 -0.73 30.86 5.65
C SER A 160 -1.99 31.71 5.72
N ALA A 161 -3.18 31.12 5.50
CA ALA A 161 -4.47 31.80 5.60
C ALA A 161 -4.72 32.28 7.03
N ASP A 162 -4.42 31.48 8.05
CA ASP A 162 -4.55 31.80 9.45
C ASP A 162 -3.61 32.95 9.85
N VAL A 163 -2.39 32.97 9.39
CA VAL A 163 -1.42 34.04 9.61
C VAL A 163 -1.92 35.36 8.99
N VAL A 164 -2.37 35.31 7.75
CA VAL A 164 -2.92 36.50 7.05
C VAL A 164 -4.13 37.04 7.77
N LYS A 165 -5.04 36.16 8.21
CA LYS A 165 -6.22 36.59 9.01
C LYS A 165 -5.79 37.29 10.32
N THR A 166 -4.91 36.63 11.08
CA THR A 166 -4.41 37.17 12.36
C THR A 166 -3.74 38.54 12.18
N TYR A 167 -2.94 38.69 11.11
CA TYR A 167 -2.30 39.97 10.80
C TYR A 167 -3.34 41.07 10.47
N ARG A 168 -4.35 40.75 9.64
CA ARG A 168 -5.44 41.70 9.32
C ARG A 168 -6.23 42.09 10.55
N ASP A 169 -6.61 41.15 11.40
CA ASP A 169 -7.36 41.41 12.63
C ASP A 169 -6.54 42.31 13.58
N SER A 170 -5.22 42.07 13.68
CA SER A 170 -4.32 42.94 14.46
C SER A 170 -4.21 44.35 13.90
N ALA A 171 -4.14 44.50 12.58
CA ALA A 171 -4.09 45.84 11.93
C ALA A 171 -5.39 46.61 12.12
N LEU A 172 -6.54 45.94 12.01
CA LEU A 172 -7.86 46.58 12.29
C LEU A 172 -8.01 46.99 13.74
N ALA A 173 -7.53 46.19 14.69
CA ALA A 173 -7.54 46.55 16.11
C ALA A 173 -6.67 47.78 16.38
N LEU A 174 -5.50 47.92 15.76
CA LEU A 174 -4.65 49.11 15.83
C LEU A 174 -5.36 50.32 15.24
N GLN A 175 -5.97 50.17 14.05
CA GLN A 175 -6.75 51.25 13.43
C GLN A 175 -7.84 51.77 14.35
N GLN A 176 -8.65 50.89 14.93
CA GLN A 176 -9.74 51.22 15.79
C GLN A 176 -9.24 51.99 17.05
N ALA A 177 -8.17 51.50 17.67
CA ALA A 177 -7.58 52.10 18.86
C ALA A 177 -7.06 53.53 18.58
N GLU A 178 -6.40 53.76 17.44
CA GLU A 178 -5.91 55.07 17.07
C GLU A 178 -7.06 56.03 16.68
N LEU A 179 -8.10 55.53 15.99
CA LEU A 179 -9.30 56.30 15.67
C LEU A 179 -10.01 56.77 16.93
N GLU A 180 -10.20 55.91 17.91
CA GLU A 180 -10.82 56.27 19.20
C GLU A 180 -10.02 57.34 19.95
N LYS A 181 -8.68 57.32 19.88
CA LYS A 181 -7.84 58.38 20.46
C LYS A 181 -8.04 59.71 19.74
N ALA A 182 -8.08 59.69 18.41
CA ALA A 182 -8.30 60.88 17.60
C ALA A 182 -9.67 61.53 17.91
N LEU A 183 -10.73 60.69 17.96
CA LEU A 183 -12.08 61.20 18.32
C LEU A 183 -12.12 61.83 19.70
N ARG A 184 -11.50 61.20 20.71
CA ARG A 184 -11.39 61.80 22.07
C ARG A 184 -10.62 63.11 22.09
N MET A 185 -9.63 63.31 21.19
CA MET A 185 -8.92 64.61 21.09
C MET A 185 -9.79 65.69 20.47
N LEU A 186 -10.58 65.34 19.44
CA LEU A 186 -11.54 66.25 18.84
C LEU A 186 -12.63 66.71 19.84
N GLU A 187 -13.15 65.74 20.61
CA GLU A 187 -14.13 66.03 21.68
C GLU A 187 -13.59 67.02 22.75
N LYS A 188 -12.27 67.03 23.00
CA LYS A 188 -11.60 67.93 23.89
C LYS A 188 -11.25 69.28 23.28
N GLY A 189 -11.64 69.50 22.02
CA GLY A 189 -11.44 70.80 21.33
C GLY A 189 -10.06 70.95 20.68
N ALA A 190 -9.33 69.80 20.41
CA ALA A 190 -8.08 69.91 19.66
C ALA A 190 -8.35 70.27 18.20
N ASP A 191 -7.37 70.91 17.55
CA ASP A 191 -7.48 71.28 16.14
C ASP A 191 -7.59 70.08 15.26
N PRO A 192 -8.59 69.99 14.35
CA PRO A 192 -8.81 68.81 13.49
C PRO A 192 -7.62 68.48 12.57
N GLU A 193 -6.89 69.43 12.05
CA GLU A 193 -5.75 69.22 11.16
C GLU A 193 -4.59 68.57 11.91
N ASP A 194 -4.31 69.05 13.14
CA ASP A 194 -3.31 68.44 14.02
C ASP A 194 -3.69 66.99 14.41
N VAL A 195 -4.97 66.74 14.73
CA VAL A 195 -5.48 65.42 15.11
C VAL A 195 -5.36 64.41 13.92
N LEU A 196 -5.73 64.84 12.71
CA LEU A 196 -5.60 63.99 11.51
C LEU A 196 -4.14 63.69 11.19
N GLY A 197 -3.25 64.70 11.24
CA GLY A 197 -1.83 64.51 11.03
C GLY A 197 -1.17 63.56 12.05
N ARG A 198 -1.62 63.59 13.29
CA ARG A 198 -1.19 62.71 14.37
C ARG A 198 -1.73 61.30 14.14
N LEU A 199 -3.01 61.12 13.83
CA LEU A 199 -3.62 59.83 13.55
C LEU A 199 -2.90 59.14 12.43
N ALA A 200 -2.64 59.81 11.29
CA ALA A 200 -1.92 59.25 10.16
C ALA A 200 -0.52 58.78 10.54
N ARG A 201 0.26 59.57 11.25
CA ARG A 201 1.62 59.20 11.70
C ARG A 201 1.60 58.04 12.69
N ASP A 202 0.77 58.10 13.71
CA ASP A 202 0.74 57.09 14.78
C ASP A 202 0.28 55.73 14.21
N LEU A 203 -0.73 55.70 13.32
CA LEU A 203 -1.21 54.50 12.66
C LEU A 203 -0.14 53.91 11.74
N THR A 204 0.48 54.72 10.87
CA THR A 204 1.55 54.29 9.97
C THR A 204 2.70 53.68 10.77
N ASN A 205 3.23 54.41 11.78
CA ASN A 205 4.34 53.93 12.59
C ASN A 205 4.04 52.59 13.28
N LYS A 206 2.82 52.41 13.79
CA LYS A 206 2.44 51.14 14.43
C LYS A 206 2.28 50.00 13.45
N LEU A 207 1.74 50.25 12.26
CA LEU A 207 1.60 49.22 11.22
C LEU A 207 2.94 48.76 10.67
N ILE A 208 3.91 49.66 10.47
CA ILE A 208 5.22 49.32 9.95
C ILE A 208 6.18 48.76 10.99
N HIS A 209 5.87 48.95 12.31
CA HIS A 209 6.78 48.54 13.38
C HIS A 209 7.09 47.03 13.36
N ALA A 210 6.05 46.19 13.35
CA ALA A 210 6.22 44.73 13.38
C ALA A 210 6.96 44.19 12.13
N PRO A 211 6.59 44.57 10.90
CA PRO A 211 7.35 44.19 9.70
C PRO A 211 8.82 44.63 9.74
N THR A 212 9.09 45.86 10.19
CA THR A 212 10.47 46.38 10.26
C THR A 212 11.30 45.67 11.32
N ALA A 213 10.71 45.34 12.48
CA ALA A 213 11.37 44.57 13.52
C ALA A 213 11.68 43.14 13.01
N GLY A 214 10.73 42.51 12.31
CA GLY A 214 10.91 41.19 11.67
C GLY A 214 12.03 41.16 10.64
N LEU A 215 12.11 42.16 9.76
CA LEU A 215 13.21 42.34 8.81
C LEU A 215 14.57 42.46 9.50
N ARG A 216 14.65 43.25 10.58
CA ARG A 216 15.91 43.38 11.34
C ARG A 216 16.34 42.07 12.00
N GLN A 217 15.38 41.30 12.50
CA GLN A 217 15.65 40.01 13.13
C GLN A 217 16.15 38.99 12.06
N LEU A 218 15.47 38.91 10.92
CA LEU A 218 15.89 38.10 9.79
C LEU A 218 17.29 38.44 9.26
N ALA A 219 17.60 39.76 9.22
CA ALA A 219 18.93 40.20 8.81
C ALA A 219 20.04 39.78 9.79
N LYS A 220 19.71 39.56 11.07
CA LYS A 220 20.68 39.11 12.08
C LYS A 220 20.84 37.58 12.12
N GLU A 221 19.75 36.83 11.93
CA GLU A 221 19.69 35.37 12.11
C GLU A 221 19.71 34.62 10.77
N GLY A 222 19.21 35.23 9.70
CA GLY A 222 19.09 34.65 8.37
C GLY A 222 20.12 35.18 7.39
N GLY A 223 20.30 34.47 6.28
CA GLY A 223 21.16 34.93 5.18
C GLY A 223 20.50 36.01 4.32
N LYS A 224 21.27 36.64 3.43
CA LYS A 224 20.81 37.63 2.42
C LYS A 224 19.56 37.16 1.66
N ARG A 225 19.46 35.85 1.37
CA ARG A 225 18.35 35.25 0.63
C ARG A 225 17.00 35.36 1.37
N ASP A 226 16.99 35.29 2.69
CA ASP A 226 15.75 35.39 3.49
C ASP A 226 15.28 36.83 3.60
N VAL A 227 16.21 37.78 3.67
CA VAL A 227 15.90 39.22 3.62
C VAL A 227 15.31 39.61 2.27
N SER A 228 15.89 39.14 1.16
CA SER A 228 15.39 39.39 -0.20
C SER A 228 13.99 38.81 -0.42
N LYS A 229 13.73 37.60 0.07
CA LYS A 229 12.38 37.00 0.01
C LYS A 229 11.36 37.84 0.79
N MET A 230 11.70 38.28 1.97
CA MET A 230 10.79 39.09 2.78
C MET A 230 10.58 40.52 2.18
N ALA A 231 11.62 41.10 1.59
CA ALA A 231 11.49 42.35 0.85
C ALA A 231 10.51 42.23 -0.33
N ALA A 232 10.63 41.15 -1.11
CA ALA A 232 9.69 40.87 -2.19
C ALA A 232 8.25 40.65 -1.70
N MET A 233 8.05 39.96 -0.56
CA MET A 233 6.74 39.80 0.08
C MET A 233 6.11 41.11 0.54
N LEU A 234 6.92 42.09 0.91
CA LEU A 234 6.47 43.43 1.28
C LEU A 234 6.28 44.36 0.07
N GLY A 235 6.43 43.87 -1.16
CA GLY A 235 6.28 44.64 -2.39
C GLY A 235 7.48 45.57 -2.68
N LEU A 236 8.63 45.31 -2.07
CA LEU A 236 9.87 46.06 -2.27
C LEU A 236 10.68 45.40 -3.40
N SER A 237 10.15 45.44 -4.62
CA SER A 237 10.71 44.74 -5.78
C SER A 237 12.04 45.32 -6.32
N ASP A 238 12.38 46.55 -5.91
CA ASP A 238 13.60 47.23 -6.33
C ASP A 238 14.79 47.05 -5.37
N PHE A 239 14.72 46.03 -4.52
CA PHE A 239 15.83 45.66 -3.64
C PHE A 239 16.76 44.75 -4.39
N ASP A 240 17.35 45.26 -5.51
CA ASP A 240 18.34 44.53 -6.31
C ASP A 240 19.71 44.56 -5.64
N ASP A 241 20.38 43.45 -5.72
CA ASP A 241 21.64 43.04 -5.08
C ASP A 241 22.89 43.68 -5.80
N GLU A 242 22.75 44.89 -6.37
CA GLU A 242 23.80 45.55 -7.15
C GLU A 242 24.99 46.10 -6.34
N ARG A 243 25.12 45.79 -5.04
CA ARG A 243 26.20 46.38 -4.21
C ARG A 243 27.36 45.43 -3.87
N ASP A 244 27.51 44.27 -4.52
CA ASP A 244 28.60 43.32 -4.17
C ASP A 244 29.56 42.93 -5.30
N GLU A 245 29.63 43.69 -6.44
CA GLU A 245 30.68 43.48 -7.43
C GLU A 245 31.87 44.48 -7.35
N GLY A 246 31.98 45.22 -6.28
CA GLY A 246 32.97 46.32 -6.16
C GLY A 246 34.12 46.12 -5.18
N ALA A 247 34.32 44.95 -4.58
CA ALA A 247 35.37 44.76 -3.57
C ALA A 247 36.28 43.57 -3.82
N THR A 248 36.78 43.43 -5.08
CA THR A 248 37.93 42.57 -5.31
C THR A 248 38.81 43.21 -6.39
N LEU A 249 39.63 44.14 -5.98
CA LEU A 249 40.89 44.51 -6.68
C LEU A 249 41.60 45.63 -5.86
N GLN A 250 42.49 45.23 -5.00
CA GLN A 250 43.86 45.75 -4.84
C GLN A 250 44.50 45.12 -3.60
#